data_c580fe245fce394867f720c1dbe33fba
#
_entry.id   c580fe245fce394867f720c1dbe33fba
#
_cell.length_a   1.000
_cell.length_b   1.000
_cell.length_c   1.000
_cell.angle_alpha   90.00
_cell.angle_beta   90.00
_cell.angle_gamma   90.00
#
_symmetry.space_group_name_H-M   'P 1'
#
loop_
_entity.id
_entity.type
_entity.pdbx_description
1 polymer ?
#
loop_
_entity_poly.entity_id
_entity_poly.type
_entity_poly.pdbx_seq_one_letter_code
_entity_poly.pdbx_strand_id
1 'polypeptide(L)'
;FRKNLAEKFRETHQYDAGRLLATLRRTHAVVSRTHVVGYFGVTEADIFSRDYNFLYGWGEPGCALMSYHRYTAEFNGTAPNRPKLLERSLKQGISSTFFILGIPRCTSPACARAYPHTLIEHDQKTCELCPECKQTLARVKAENKASVSKR
;
A
#
# COMPACT_ATOMS: atom_id res chain seq x y z
N PHE A 1 0.99 -22.37 15.13
CA PHE A 1 -0.12 -22.37 14.15
C PHE A 1 0.13 -21.38 12.99
N ARG A 2 0.59 -20.14 13.26
CA ARG A 2 0.86 -19.13 12.23
C ARG A 2 2.08 -19.44 11.34
N LYS A 3 3.14 -20.07 11.87
CA LYS A 3 4.34 -20.44 11.09
C LYS A 3 4.04 -21.47 10.00
N ASN A 4 3.25 -22.49 10.31
CA ASN A 4 2.95 -23.57 9.36
C ASN A 4 2.00 -23.11 8.23
N LEU A 5 1.10 -22.17 8.50
CA LEU A 5 0.27 -21.56 7.48
C LEU A 5 1.10 -20.69 6.51
N ALA A 6 2.02 -19.88 7.04
CA ALA A 6 2.90 -19.04 6.22
C ALA A 6 3.83 -19.87 5.31
N GLU A 7 4.32 -21.02 5.77
CA GLU A 7 5.10 -21.96 4.94
C GLU A 7 4.25 -22.61 3.85
N LYS A 8 3.03 -23.06 4.17
CA LYS A 8 2.12 -23.68 3.22
C LYS A 8 1.65 -22.70 2.12
N PHE A 9 1.48 -21.41 2.44
CA PHE A 9 1.15 -20.39 1.45
C PHE A 9 2.36 -19.97 0.60
N ARG A 10 3.59 -20.12 1.08
CA ARG A 10 4.81 -19.87 0.30
C ARG A 10 5.00 -20.84 -0.86
N GLU A 11 4.48 -22.05 -0.75
CA GLU A 11 4.51 -23.06 -1.82
C GLU A 11 3.54 -22.73 -2.97
N THR A 12 2.59 -21.82 -2.78
CA THR A 12 1.53 -21.48 -3.72
C THR A 12 1.65 -20.05 -4.27
N HIS A 13 2.72 -19.75 -5.03
CA HIS A 13 2.77 -18.58 -5.94
C HIS A 13 2.70 -17.18 -5.28
N GLN A 14 3.05 -17.04 -4.00
CA GLN A 14 3.17 -15.74 -3.36
C GLN A 14 4.57 -15.14 -3.49
N TYR A 15 4.66 -13.81 -3.53
CA TYR A 15 5.91 -13.07 -3.64
C TYR A 15 6.20 -12.26 -2.38
N ASP A 16 7.45 -12.27 -1.94
CA ASP A 16 7.90 -11.48 -0.81
C ASP A 16 7.85 -9.98 -1.14
N ALA A 17 7.03 -9.24 -0.39
CA ALA A 17 6.81 -7.82 -0.61
C ALA A 17 8.08 -6.98 -0.38
N GLY A 18 8.94 -7.37 0.56
CA GLY A 18 10.22 -6.71 0.82
C GLY A 18 11.18 -6.84 -0.37
N ARG A 19 11.25 -8.03 -0.98
CA ARG A 19 12.06 -8.25 -2.20
C ARG A 19 11.55 -7.46 -3.40
N LEU A 20 10.23 -7.40 -3.58
CA LEU A 20 9.63 -6.58 -4.64
C LEU A 20 9.92 -5.09 -4.43
N LEU A 21 9.79 -4.61 -3.19
CA LEU A 21 10.08 -3.22 -2.85
C LEU A 21 11.56 -2.87 -3.07
N ALA A 22 12.47 -3.76 -2.67
CA ALA A 22 13.90 -3.60 -2.91
C ALA A 22 14.25 -3.57 -4.41
N THR A 23 13.54 -4.38 -5.22
CA THR A 23 13.70 -4.36 -6.68
C THR A 23 13.20 -3.05 -7.28
N LEU A 24 12.01 -2.59 -6.87
CA LEU A 24 11.46 -1.31 -7.29
C LEU A 24 12.43 -0.15 -6.99
N ARG A 25 13.02 -0.12 -5.80
CA ARG A 25 14.03 0.88 -5.42
C ARG A 25 15.26 0.85 -6.31
N ARG A 26 15.81 -0.33 -6.58
CA ARG A 26 17.01 -0.47 -7.44
C ARG A 26 16.76 -0.03 -8.86
N THR A 27 15.63 -0.43 -9.43
CA THR A 27 15.25 -0.08 -10.81
C THR A 27 15.16 1.43 -10.99
N HIS A 28 14.66 2.15 -9.99
CA HIS A 28 14.48 3.60 -10.06
C HIS A 28 15.60 4.42 -9.43
N ALA A 29 16.61 3.79 -8.85
CA ALA A 29 17.79 4.48 -8.32
C ALA A 29 18.59 5.21 -9.43
N VAL A 30 18.46 4.77 -10.68
CA VAL A 30 19.15 5.31 -11.87
C VAL A 30 18.42 6.50 -12.49
N VAL A 31 17.14 6.73 -12.16
CA VAL A 31 16.37 7.86 -12.71
C VAL A 31 16.74 9.14 -11.97
N SER A 32 16.98 10.22 -12.73
CA SER A 32 17.28 11.56 -12.18
C SER A 32 16.23 11.97 -11.13
N ARG A 33 16.68 12.29 -9.93
CA ARG A 33 15.83 12.42 -8.72
C ARG A 33 15.36 13.82 -8.41
N THR A 34 15.53 14.76 -9.32
CA THR A 34 14.99 16.11 -9.13
C THR A 34 13.47 16.05 -9.21
N HIS A 35 12.81 16.43 -8.12
CA HIS A 35 11.34 16.49 -7.97
C HIS A 35 10.59 15.16 -7.75
N VAL A 36 11.26 14.02 -7.53
CA VAL A 36 10.60 12.76 -7.17
C VAL A 36 10.49 12.64 -5.66
N VAL A 37 9.26 12.50 -5.15
CA VAL A 37 8.98 12.27 -3.72
C VAL A 37 9.14 10.80 -3.34
N GLY A 38 8.92 9.90 -4.29
CA GLY A 38 9.06 8.47 -4.10
C GLY A 38 8.48 7.65 -5.24
N TYR A 39 8.51 6.34 -5.09
CA TYR A 39 8.09 5.37 -6.10
C TYR A 39 6.93 4.55 -5.61
N PHE A 40 5.96 4.31 -6.47
CA PHE A 40 4.80 3.50 -6.20
C PHE A 40 4.65 2.38 -7.21
N GLY A 41 4.74 1.14 -6.75
CA GLY A 41 4.52 -0.07 -7.55
C GLY A 41 3.11 -0.61 -7.39
N VAL A 42 2.54 -1.09 -8.48
CA VAL A 42 1.27 -1.83 -8.51
C VAL A 42 1.54 -3.19 -9.12
N THR A 43 1.04 -4.25 -8.48
CA THR A 43 1.23 -5.63 -8.96
C THR A 43 -0.05 -6.45 -8.85
N GLU A 44 -0.17 -7.42 -9.73
CA GLU A 44 -1.17 -8.49 -9.66
C GLU A 44 -0.72 -9.66 -8.77
N ALA A 45 0.57 -9.78 -8.50
CA ALA A 45 1.10 -10.86 -7.70
C ALA A 45 0.50 -10.87 -6.29
N ASP A 46 0.13 -12.04 -5.76
CA ASP A 46 -0.19 -12.18 -4.34
C ASP A 46 1.06 -11.97 -3.50
N ILE A 47 1.01 -11.09 -2.52
CA ILE A 47 2.19 -10.68 -1.76
C ILE A 47 2.05 -11.01 -0.28
N PHE A 48 3.18 -11.36 0.32
CA PHE A 48 3.30 -11.65 1.74
C PHE A 48 4.54 -10.97 2.35
N SER A 49 4.69 -11.01 3.66
CA SER A 49 5.93 -10.70 4.35
C SER A 49 6.20 -11.73 5.44
N ARG A 50 7.37 -11.66 6.05
CA ARG A 50 7.78 -12.60 7.11
C ARG A 50 6.75 -12.71 8.24
N ASP A 51 6.08 -11.60 8.57
CA ASP A 51 5.16 -11.52 9.71
C ASP A 51 3.68 -11.58 9.33
N TYR A 52 3.38 -11.58 8.01
CA TYR A 52 2.02 -11.55 7.48
C TYR A 52 1.84 -12.57 6.37
N ASN A 53 0.80 -13.41 6.48
CA ASN A 53 0.46 -14.42 5.48
C ASN A 53 0.09 -13.81 4.11
N PHE A 54 -0.40 -12.59 4.11
CA PHE A 54 -0.65 -11.79 2.91
C PHE A 54 -0.67 -10.31 3.24
N LEU A 55 -0.54 -9.51 2.18
CA LEU A 55 -0.60 -8.05 2.26
C LEU A 55 -1.39 -7.49 1.07
N TYR A 56 -2.14 -6.43 1.31
CA TYR A 56 -2.69 -5.59 0.23
C TYR A 56 -1.69 -4.52 -0.22
N GLY A 57 -0.76 -4.16 0.61
CA GLY A 57 0.30 -3.22 0.29
C GLY A 57 1.37 -3.19 1.37
N TRP A 58 2.56 -2.83 0.94
CA TRP A 58 3.76 -2.72 1.77
C TRP A 58 4.52 -1.45 1.39
N GLY A 59 5.21 -0.83 2.33
CA GLY A 59 5.97 0.37 2.02
C GLY A 59 6.72 0.95 3.19
N GLU A 60 7.59 1.88 2.86
CA GLU A 60 8.43 2.67 3.75
C GLU A 60 8.62 4.07 3.13
N PRO A 61 9.18 5.04 3.84
CA PRO A 61 9.41 6.36 3.28
C PRO A 61 10.14 6.32 1.94
N GLY A 62 9.60 6.99 0.96
CA GLY A 62 10.11 7.07 -0.41
C GLY A 62 9.76 5.89 -1.33
N CYS A 63 9.19 4.79 -0.83
CA CYS A 63 8.83 3.67 -1.69
C CYS A 63 7.67 2.86 -1.14
N ALA A 64 6.69 2.54 -2.00
CA ALA A 64 5.58 1.68 -1.63
C ALA A 64 5.14 0.80 -2.81
N LEU A 65 4.49 -0.31 -2.49
CA LEU A 65 3.81 -1.15 -3.48
C LEU A 65 2.44 -1.56 -2.97
N MET A 66 1.54 -1.88 -3.89
CA MET A 66 0.27 -2.53 -3.61
C MET A 66 0.04 -3.73 -4.53
N SER A 67 -0.69 -4.70 -4.02
CA SER A 67 -1.26 -5.79 -4.79
C SER A 67 -2.78 -5.66 -4.86
N TYR A 68 -3.34 -5.88 -6.06
CA TYR A 68 -4.78 -5.98 -6.24
C TYR A 68 -5.27 -7.43 -6.37
N HIS A 69 -4.37 -8.42 -6.29
CA HIS A 69 -4.68 -9.84 -6.44
C HIS A 69 -5.90 -10.28 -5.61
N ARG A 70 -5.88 -9.99 -4.31
CA ARG A 70 -6.94 -10.38 -3.38
C ARG A 70 -8.21 -9.53 -3.47
N TYR A 71 -8.25 -8.56 -4.38
CA TYR A 71 -9.46 -7.78 -4.71
C TYR A 71 -10.21 -8.35 -5.92
N THR A 72 -9.56 -9.24 -6.67
CA THR A 72 -10.13 -9.80 -7.91
C THR A 72 -11.29 -10.76 -7.61
N ALA A 73 -12.16 -10.90 -8.57
CA ALA A 73 -13.28 -11.83 -8.52
C ALA A 73 -12.80 -13.28 -8.51
N GLU A 74 -11.76 -13.56 -9.29
CA GLU A 74 -11.14 -14.87 -9.42
C GLU A 74 -10.61 -15.38 -8.07
N PHE A 75 -9.90 -14.53 -7.34
CA PHE A 75 -9.40 -14.87 -6.00
C PHE A 75 -10.54 -15.15 -5.00
N ASN A 76 -11.63 -14.39 -5.09
CA ASN A 76 -12.75 -14.49 -4.15
C ASN A 76 -13.83 -15.48 -4.59
N GLY A 77 -13.70 -16.12 -5.74
CA GLY A 77 -14.71 -17.04 -6.28
C GLY A 77 -16.06 -16.37 -6.55
N THR A 78 -16.05 -15.10 -6.95
CA THR A 78 -17.25 -14.28 -7.17
C THR A 78 -17.41 -13.88 -8.64
N ALA A 79 -18.57 -13.38 -9.01
CA ALA A 79 -18.78 -12.79 -10.33
C ALA A 79 -17.90 -11.53 -10.52
N PRO A 80 -17.37 -11.28 -11.73
CA PRO A 80 -16.57 -10.10 -12.03
C PRO A 80 -17.30 -8.79 -11.68
N ASN A 81 -16.62 -7.93 -10.91
CA ASN A 81 -17.12 -6.63 -10.52
C ASN A 81 -16.01 -5.57 -10.63
N ARG A 82 -15.85 -5.04 -11.84
CA ARG A 82 -14.81 -4.05 -12.15
C ARG A 82 -14.94 -2.76 -11.31
N PRO A 83 -16.11 -2.17 -11.11
CA PRO A 83 -16.25 -1.01 -10.22
C PRO A 83 -15.73 -1.28 -8.81
N LYS A 84 -16.05 -2.45 -8.23
CA LYS A 84 -15.60 -2.83 -6.89
C LYS A 84 -14.09 -3.07 -6.82
N LEU A 85 -13.50 -3.68 -7.82
CA LEU A 85 -12.05 -3.86 -7.94
C LEU A 85 -11.35 -2.50 -7.97
N LEU A 86 -11.85 -1.56 -8.77
CA LEU A 86 -11.27 -0.21 -8.88
C LEU A 86 -11.41 0.57 -7.56
N GLU A 87 -12.57 0.51 -6.89
CA GLU A 87 -12.80 1.14 -5.60
C GLU A 87 -11.79 0.63 -4.55
N ARG A 88 -11.63 -0.69 -4.41
CA ARG A 88 -10.67 -1.32 -3.51
C ARG A 88 -9.24 -0.93 -3.81
N SER A 89 -8.88 -0.96 -5.09
CA SER A 89 -7.53 -0.59 -5.55
C SER A 89 -7.24 0.89 -5.28
N LEU A 90 -8.20 1.78 -5.49
CA LEU A 90 -8.05 3.21 -5.19
C LEU A 90 -7.83 3.45 -3.70
N LYS A 91 -8.65 2.87 -2.82
CA LYS A 91 -8.48 2.95 -1.36
C LYS A 91 -7.10 2.48 -0.93
N GLN A 92 -6.62 1.37 -1.49
CA GLN A 92 -5.27 0.86 -1.18
C GLN A 92 -4.17 1.75 -1.75
N GLY A 93 -4.33 2.26 -2.97
CA GLY A 93 -3.39 3.18 -3.59
C GLY A 93 -3.19 4.45 -2.77
N ILE A 94 -4.28 5.07 -2.33
CA ILE A 94 -4.24 6.22 -1.42
C ILE A 94 -3.48 5.85 -0.15
N SER A 95 -3.83 4.74 0.51
CA SER A 95 -3.16 4.29 1.72
C SER A 95 -1.67 4.04 1.51
N SER A 96 -1.28 3.46 0.36
CA SER A 96 0.12 3.17 0.03
C SER A 96 0.94 4.43 -0.24
N THR A 97 0.33 5.47 -0.83
CA THR A 97 0.99 6.77 -1.04
C THR A 97 1.45 7.39 0.29
N PHE A 98 0.72 7.16 1.38
CA PHE A 98 1.10 7.64 2.70
C PHE A 98 2.35 6.95 3.27
N PHE A 99 2.67 5.71 2.85
CA PHE A 99 3.97 5.10 3.17
C PHE A 99 5.11 5.91 2.57
N ILE A 100 4.96 6.31 1.30
CA ILE A 100 5.97 7.12 0.59
C ILE A 100 6.26 8.42 1.34
N LEU A 101 5.21 9.04 1.87
CA LEU A 101 5.29 10.29 2.63
C LEU A 101 5.74 10.10 4.09
N GLY A 102 5.99 8.87 4.54
CA GLY A 102 6.35 8.58 5.92
C GLY A 102 5.22 8.82 6.93
N ILE A 103 3.97 8.92 6.48
CA ILE A 103 2.82 9.16 7.34
C ILE A 103 2.34 7.84 7.95
N PRO A 104 2.22 7.75 9.28
CA PRO A 104 1.83 6.53 9.98
C PRO A 104 0.39 6.09 9.63
N ARG A 105 0.05 4.87 9.99
CA ARG A 105 -1.32 4.35 9.85
C ARG A 105 -2.28 5.08 10.78
N CYS A 106 -3.53 5.17 10.34
CA CYS A 106 -4.62 5.78 11.09
C CYS A 106 -5.40 4.72 11.88
N THR A 107 -5.83 5.06 13.08
CA THR A 107 -6.67 4.22 13.92
C THR A 107 -8.17 4.35 13.61
N SER A 108 -8.59 5.44 12.92
CA SER A 108 -9.97 5.64 12.50
C SER A 108 -10.35 4.66 11.38
N PRO A 109 -11.30 3.73 11.58
CA PRO A 109 -11.56 2.63 10.66
C PRO A 109 -12.08 3.07 9.29
N ALA A 110 -12.81 4.18 9.21
CA ALA A 110 -13.33 4.72 7.95
C ALA A 110 -12.30 5.51 7.14
N CYS A 111 -11.17 5.90 7.75
CA CYS A 111 -10.14 6.68 7.09
C CYS A 111 -9.46 5.89 5.97
N ALA A 112 -9.18 6.53 4.82
CA ALA A 112 -8.41 5.92 3.73
C ALA A 112 -7.07 5.35 4.21
N ARG A 113 -6.45 5.92 5.25
CA ARG A 113 -5.18 5.49 5.84
C ARG A 113 -5.31 4.39 6.89
N ALA A 114 -6.52 3.95 7.26
CA ALA A 114 -6.72 2.85 8.20
C ALA A 114 -6.08 1.54 7.72
N TYR A 115 -5.74 0.68 8.68
CA TYR A 115 -5.23 -0.67 8.41
C TYR A 115 -6.34 -1.69 8.51
N PRO A 116 -6.86 -2.23 7.40
CA PRO A 116 -7.83 -3.30 7.43
C PRO A 116 -7.15 -4.65 7.65
N HIS A 117 -7.70 -5.48 8.50
CA HIS A 117 -7.28 -6.87 8.69
C HIS A 117 -8.02 -7.82 7.74
N THR A 118 -9.19 -7.41 7.28
CA THR A 118 -10.06 -8.20 6.40
C THR A 118 -10.50 -7.40 5.18
N LEU A 119 -11.01 -8.10 4.17
CA LEU A 119 -11.60 -7.45 2.99
C LEU A 119 -12.87 -6.68 3.34
N ILE A 120 -13.65 -7.16 4.33
CA ILE A 120 -14.85 -6.47 4.82
C ILE A 120 -14.47 -5.12 5.43
N GLU A 121 -13.47 -5.08 6.31
CA GLU A 121 -12.96 -3.83 6.89
C GLU A 121 -12.38 -2.91 5.80
N HIS A 122 -11.72 -3.47 4.79
CA HIS A 122 -11.24 -2.69 3.65
C HIS A 122 -12.39 -2.05 2.87
N ASP A 123 -13.49 -2.75 2.67
CA ASP A 123 -14.67 -2.24 1.99
C ASP A 123 -15.37 -1.13 2.79
N GLN A 124 -15.31 -1.17 4.12
CA GLN A 124 -15.85 -0.14 5.01
C GLN A 124 -15.04 1.17 5.02
N LYS A 125 -13.78 1.14 4.60
CA LYS A 125 -12.99 2.37 4.44
C LYS A 125 -13.59 3.24 3.35
N THR A 126 -13.36 4.55 3.49
CA THR A 126 -13.63 5.52 2.43
C THR A 126 -12.34 5.84 1.66
N CYS A 127 -12.46 6.62 0.58
CA CYS A 127 -11.29 7.24 -0.08
C CYS A 127 -10.87 8.55 0.61
N GLU A 128 -11.58 8.97 1.68
CA GLU A 128 -11.35 10.22 2.38
C GLU A 128 -10.44 10.02 3.59
N LEU A 129 -9.67 11.05 3.89
CA LEU A 129 -8.88 11.13 5.11
C LEU A 129 -9.72 11.70 6.25
N CYS A 130 -9.53 11.17 7.45
CA CYS A 130 -10.05 11.81 8.65
C CYS A 130 -9.38 13.18 8.90
N PRO A 131 -9.94 14.06 9.74
CA PRO A 131 -9.39 15.38 10.01
C PRO A 131 -7.92 15.37 10.45
N GLU A 132 -7.54 14.45 11.33
CA GLU A 132 -6.16 14.28 11.82
C GLU A 132 -5.18 13.93 10.69
N CYS A 133 -5.57 13.01 9.80
CA CYS A 133 -4.74 12.65 8.65
C CYS A 133 -4.65 13.78 7.62
N LYS A 134 -5.71 14.60 7.45
CA LYS A 134 -5.67 15.80 6.61
C LYS A 134 -4.68 16.83 7.17
N GLN A 135 -4.68 17.05 8.47
CA GLN A 135 -3.72 17.95 9.14
C GLN A 135 -2.28 17.45 9.02
N THR A 136 -2.06 16.15 9.25
CA THR A 136 -0.73 15.52 9.10
C THR A 136 -0.22 15.67 7.67
N LEU A 137 -1.06 15.43 6.66
CA LEU A 137 -0.70 15.61 5.25
C LEU A 137 -0.35 17.07 4.94
N ALA A 138 -1.10 18.03 5.46
CA ALA A 138 -0.83 19.46 5.26
C ALA A 138 0.53 19.86 5.84
N ARG A 139 0.87 19.37 7.04
CA ARG A 139 2.18 19.60 7.67
C ARG A 139 3.32 19.02 6.83
N VAL A 140 3.22 17.75 6.42
CA VAL A 140 4.25 17.09 5.59
C VAL A 140 4.45 17.82 4.25
N LYS A 141 3.37 18.31 3.63
CA LYS A 141 3.47 19.11 2.41
C LYS A 141 4.20 20.43 2.62
N ALA A 142 3.97 21.12 3.74
CA ALA A 142 4.65 22.36 4.08
C ALA A 142 6.15 22.15 4.33
N GLU A 143 6.51 21.11 5.06
CA GLU A 143 7.90 20.72 5.34
C GLU A 143 8.66 20.39 4.05
N ASN A 144 8.04 19.62 3.14
CA ASN A 144 8.65 19.27 1.85
C ASN A 144 8.84 20.50 0.95
N LYS A 145 7.91 21.45 0.92
CA LYS A 145 8.09 22.71 0.18
C LYS A 145 9.25 23.53 0.71
N ALA A 146 9.37 23.65 2.04
CA ALA A 146 10.45 24.39 2.67
C ALA A 146 11.83 23.77 2.40
N SER A 147 11.92 22.45 2.29
CA SER A 147 13.18 21.75 1.99
C SER A 147 13.62 21.91 0.52
N VAL A 148 12.67 21.99 -0.41
CA VAL A 148 12.95 22.23 -1.85
C VAL A 148 13.39 23.67 -2.10
N SER A 149 12.83 24.65 -1.37
CA SER A 149 13.18 26.07 -1.52
C SER A 149 14.56 26.45 -0.95
N LYS A 150 15.19 25.55 -0.18
CA LYS A 150 16.52 25.76 0.43
C LYS A 150 17.68 25.11 -0.35
N ARG A 151 17.39 24.48 -1.46
CA ARG A 151 18.35 23.87 -2.39
C ARG A 151 18.48 24.70 -3.66
#